data_35611e376a75b2e9dfdf5197137ec008
#
_entry.id   35611e376a75b2e9dfdf5197137ec008
#
_cell.length_a   1.000
_cell.length_b   1.000
_cell.length_c   1.000
_cell.angle_alpha   90.00
_cell.angle_beta   90.00
_cell.angle_gamma   90.00
#
_symmetry.space_group_name_H-M   'P 1'
#
loop_
_entity.id
_entity.type
_entity.pdbx_description
1 polymer ?
#
loop_
_entity_poly.entity_id
_entity_poly.type
_entity_poly.pdbx_seq_one_letter_code
_entity_poly.pdbx_strand_id
1 'polypeptide(L)'
;KKLHTILTKIFKKKGLNHKDSLICSNAIINAELTGAHSHGLSRVKMYCDRINKKLINPKPKIKINKISHSIKYIDANNSIGFVAADVGIKEVIISAKKTGIGLVAVKNSGHYGLSGYYAEQAVKKNLIVFCFTNAPPAIAPHGAKKSLFGTNPICFGAPTSSKIPFILDTSVSVINRGKIRVAARSGKKIPEGVALDKLGRPT
;
A
#
# COMPACT_ATOMS: atom_id res chain seq x y z
N LYS A 1 -2.17 -17.41 13.98
CA LYS A 1 -3.22 -16.94 14.91
C LYS A 1 -2.66 -16.02 15.99
N LYS A 2 -1.66 -16.42 16.80
CA LYS A 2 -1.10 -15.61 17.90
C LYS A 2 -0.62 -14.22 17.47
N LEU A 3 0.13 -14.12 16.37
CA LEU A 3 0.63 -12.85 15.83
C LEU A 3 -0.51 -11.93 15.41
N HIS A 4 -1.54 -12.44 14.75
CA HIS A 4 -2.73 -11.67 14.36
C HIS A 4 -3.41 -11.03 15.58
N THR A 5 -3.60 -11.80 16.66
CA THR A 5 -4.17 -11.30 17.91
C THR A 5 -3.32 -10.19 18.53
N ILE A 6 -1.99 -10.34 18.51
CA ILE A 6 -1.06 -9.32 19.03
C ILE A 6 -1.19 -8.03 18.22
N LEU A 7 -1.13 -8.10 16.89
CA LEU A 7 -1.25 -6.93 16.01
C LEU A 7 -2.59 -6.22 16.22
N THR A 8 -3.69 -6.97 16.29
CA THR A 8 -5.02 -6.41 16.54
C THR A 8 -5.08 -5.68 17.89
N LYS A 9 -4.49 -6.24 18.96
CA LYS A 9 -4.37 -5.57 20.26
C LYS A 9 -3.55 -4.28 20.18
N ILE A 10 -2.44 -4.29 19.43
CA ILE A 10 -1.59 -3.09 19.23
C ILE A 10 -2.39 -1.97 18.59
N PHE A 11 -3.07 -2.22 17.46
CA PHE A 11 -3.86 -1.20 16.77
C PHE A 11 -5.06 -0.71 17.59
N LYS A 12 -5.74 -1.60 18.30
CA LYS A 12 -6.78 -1.20 19.27
C LYS A 12 -6.23 -0.25 20.35
N LYS A 13 -5.06 -0.57 20.92
CA LYS A 13 -4.40 0.29 21.91
C LYS A 13 -4.00 1.65 21.32
N LYS A 14 -3.84 1.75 20.00
CA LYS A 14 -3.58 3.00 19.27
C LYS A 14 -4.87 3.76 18.89
N GLY A 15 -6.03 3.30 19.33
CA GLY A 15 -7.31 3.98 19.17
C GLY A 15 -8.15 3.56 17.96
N LEU A 16 -7.70 2.60 17.17
CA LEU A 16 -8.53 2.02 16.11
C LEU A 16 -9.66 1.17 16.72
N ASN A 17 -10.81 1.16 16.07
CA ASN A 17 -11.87 0.22 16.42
C ASN A 17 -11.46 -1.22 16.05
N HIS A 18 -12.25 -2.21 16.47
CA HIS A 18 -11.91 -3.62 16.26
C HIS A 18 -11.82 -4.00 14.79
N LYS A 19 -12.78 -3.55 13.96
CA LYS A 19 -12.84 -3.82 12.51
C LYS A 19 -11.59 -3.29 11.80
N ASP A 20 -11.25 -2.04 12.04
CA ASP A 20 -10.09 -1.40 11.41
C ASP A 20 -8.77 -2.03 11.87
N SER A 21 -8.70 -2.44 13.15
CA SER A 21 -7.55 -3.17 13.69
C SER A 21 -7.35 -4.53 13.01
N LEU A 22 -8.45 -5.24 12.70
CA LEU A 22 -8.40 -6.50 11.95
C LEU A 22 -7.92 -6.27 10.50
N ILE A 23 -8.43 -5.24 9.82
CA ILE A 23 -7.99 -4.88 8.46
C ILE A 23 -6.48 -4.65 8.43
N CYS A 24 -5.96 -3.85 9.35
CA CYS A 24 -4.53 -3.58 9.46
C CYS A 24 -3.72 -4.86 9.72
N SER A 25 -4.19 -5.69 10.63
CA SER A 25 -3.50 -6.93 11.01
C SER A 25 -3.45 -7.92 9.85
N ASN A 26 -4.55 -8.07 9.10
CA ASN A 26 -4.64 -8.94 7.94
C ASN A 26 -3.65 -8.52 6.84
N ALA A 27 -3.61 -7.22 6.52
CA ALA A 27 -2.70 -6.70 5.49
C ALA A 27 -1.23 -6.88 5.86
N ILE A 28 -0.87 -6.65 7.12
CA ILE A 28 0.51 -6.84 7.62
C ILE A 28 0.90 -8.32 7.60
N ILE A 29 0.01 -9.21 8.03
CA ILE A 29 0.28 -10.65 8.01
C ILE A 29 0.39 -11.17 6.58
N ASN A 30 -0.47 -10.71 5.68
CA ASN A 30 -0.37 -11.07 4.28
C ASN A 30 1.02 -10.70 3.71
N ALA A 31 1.53 -9.51 4.02
CA ALA A 31 2.86 -9.09 3.60
C ALA A 31 3.98 -10.02 4.13
N GLU A 32 3.87 -10.52 5.35
CA GLU A 32 4.82 -11.50 5.89
C GLU A 32 4.71 -12.85 5.18
N LEU A 33 3.49 -13.34 4.98
CA LEU A 33 3.24 -14.64 4.35
C LEU A 33 3.66 -14.69 2.89
N THR A 34 3.64 -13.54 2.20
CA THR A 34 4.06 -13.41 0.79
C THR A 34 5.53 -13.03 0.63
N GLY A 35 6.31 -12.99 1.73
CA GLY A 35 7.74 -12.66 1.69
C GLY A 35 8.05 -11.17 1.52
N ALA A 36 7.04 -10.31 1.53
CA ALA A 36 7.21 -8.86 1.40
C ALA A 36 7.46 -8.18 2.76
N HIS A 37 8.44 -8.65 3.51
CA HIS A 37 8.78 -8.20 4.87
C HIS A 37 9.00 -6.69 5.01
N SER A 38 9.37 -6.00 3.92
CA SER A 38 9.50 -4.54 3.88
C SER A 38 8.17 -3.80 4.07
N HIS A 39 7.03 -4.49 3.91
CA HIS A 39 5.66 -3.97 4.05
C HIS A 39 4.88 -4.63 5.19
N GLY A 40 5.51 -5.58 5.89
CA GLY A 40 4.95 -6.36 6.98
C GLY A 40 5.27 -5.78 8.38
N LEU A 41 5.70 -6.63 9.29
CA LEU A 41 5.97 -6.31 10.70
C LEU A 41 6.95 -5.16 10.89
N SER A 42 7.94 -5.04 10.01
CA SER A 42 8.93 -3.96 10.02
C SER A 42 8.31 -2.54 9.97
N ARG A 43 7.03 -2.42 9.56
CA ARG A 43 6.30 -1.15 9.44
C ARG A 43 5.40 -0.84 10.63
N VAL A 44 5.12 -1.78 11.51
CA VAL A 44 4.16 -1.58 12.62
C VAL A 44 4.54 -0.39 13.48
N LYS A 45 5.82 -0.28 13.85
CA LYS A 45 6.32 0.88 14.62
C LYS A 45 6.03 2.21 13.91
N MET A 46 6.28 2.28 12.60
CA MET A 46 6.03 3.50 11.81
C MET A 46 4.56 3.92 11.86
N TYR A 47 3.62 2.98 11.73
CA TYR A 47 2.19 3.31 11.82
C TYR A 47 1.81 3.79 13.21
N CYS A 48 2.30 3.11 14.26
CA CYS A 48 2.06 3.51 15.65
C CYS A 48 2.61 4.92 15.94
N ASP A 49 3.83 5.22 15.49
CA ASP A 49 4.46 6.53 15.66
C ASP A 49 3.65 7.63 14.92
N ARG A 50 3.14 7.35 13.72
CA ARG A 50 2.31 8.30 12.97
C ARG A 50 0.97 8.55 13.63
N ILE A 51 0.35 7.56 14.25
CA ILE A 51 -0.87 7.73 15.03
C ILE A 51 -0.58 8.60 16.27
N ASN A 52 0.48 8.28 17.02
CA ASN A 52 0.88 9.06 18.20
C ASN A 52 1.16 10.53 17.86
N LYS A 53 1.74 10.80 16.68
CA LYS A 53 2.02 12.16 16.17
C LYS A 53 0.79 12.83 15.53
N LYS A 54 -0.40 12.24 15.63
CA LYS A 54 -1.65 12.74 15.01
C LYS A 54 -1.59 12.93 13.49
N LEU A 55 -0.66 12.25 12.81
CA LEU A 55 -0.54 12.22 11.35
C LEU A 55 -1.48 11.20 10.70
N ILE A 56 -2.03 10.28 11.49
CA ILE A 56 -3.07 9.33 11.12
C ILE A 56 -4.21 9.50 12.11
N ASN A 57 -5.42 9.64 11.58
CA ASN A 57 -6.64 9.66 12.37
C ASN A 57 -7.08 8.21 12.67
N PRO A 58 -7.07 7.76 13.94
CA PRO A 58 -7.46 6.40 14.29
C PRO A 58 -8.98 6.18 14.29
N LYS A 59 -9.80 7.25 14.20
CA LYS A 59 -11.26 7.21 14.15
C LYS A 59 -11.80 8.02 12.97
N PRO A 60 -11.43 7.65 11.72
CA PRO A 60 -11.77 8.44 10.56
C PRO A 60 -13.27 8.39 10.25
N LYS A 61 -13.80 9.51 9.76
CA LYS A 61 -15.11 9.57 9.12
C LYS A 61 -14.90 9.55 7.61
N ILE A 62 -14.74 8.36 7.05
CA ILE A 62 -14.52 8.17 5.61
C ILE A 62 -15.79 8.56 4.85
N LYS A 63 -15.64 9.42 3.84
CA LYS A 63 -16.72 9.86 2.97
C LYS A 63 -16.56 9.26 1.58
N ILE A 64 -17.62 8.64 1.07
CA ILE A 64 -17.67 8.09 -0.27
C ILE A 64 -18.60 8.98 -1.10
N ASN A 65 -18.04 9.60 -2.13
CA ASN A 65 -18.78 10.44 -3.05
C ASN A 65 -18.94 9.70 -4.37
N LYS A 66 -20.16 9.51 -4.80
CA LYS A 66 -20.50 8.90 -6.09
C LYS A 66 -20.47 9.99 -7.16
N ILE A 67 -19.57 9.85 -8.14
CA ILE A 67 -19.52 10.73 -9.33
C ILE A 67 -20.44 10.17 -10.42
N SER A 68 -20.37 8.85 -10.64
CA SER A 68 -21.25 8.11 -11.53
C SER A 68 -21.51 6.70 -10.97
N HIS A 69 -22.18 5.84 -11.71
CA HIS A 69 -22.36 4.43 -11.32
C HIS A 69 -21.01 3.68 -11.29
N SER A 70 -20.06 4.05 -12.15
CA SER A 70 -18.76 3.41 -12.28
C SER A 70 -17.64 4.14 -11.50
N ILE A 71 -17.82 5.43 -11.19
CA ILE A 71 -16.76 6.27 -10.64
C ILE A 71 -17.13 6.78 -9.25
N LYS A 72 -16.24 6.56 -8.29
CA LYS A 72 -16.37 7.07 -6.92
C LYS A 72 -15.09 7.77 -6.49
N TYR A 73 -15.26 8.68 -5.55
CA TYR A 73 -14.19 9.42 -4.92
C TYR A 73 -14.31 9.29 -3.40
N ILE A 74 -13.23 8.89 -2.75
CA ILE A 74 -13.19 8.66 -1.31
C ILE A 74 -12.30 9.70 -0.65
N ASP A 75 -12.85 10.42 0.32
CA ASP A 75 -12.07 11.17 1.29
C ASP A 75 -11.87 10.30 2.52
N ALA A 76 -10.66 9.84 2.73
CA ALA A 76 -10.31 8.91 3.79
C ALA A 76 -10.06 9.61 5.16
N ASN A 77 -10.20 10.93 5.25
CA ASN A 77 -10.10 11.71 6.49
C ASN A 77 -8.82 11.39 7.29
N ASN A 78 -7.69 11.31 6.60
CA ASN A 78 -6.37 10.93 7.13
C ASN A 78 -6.35 9.57 7.85
N SER A 79 -7.19 8.63 7.44
CA SER A 79 -7.17 7.27 7.98
C SER A 79 -5.84 6.58 7.75
N ILE A 80 -5.59 5.51 8.50
CA ILE A 80 -4.54 4.57 8.15
C ILE A 80 -4.82 3.98 6.76
N GLY A 81 -3.79 3.92 5.91
CA GLY A 81 -3.95 3.54 4.51
C GLY A 81 -4.60 2.18 4.28
N PHE A 82 -4.39 1.23 5.16
CA PHE A 82 -5.03 -0.10 5.10
C PHE A 82 -6.55 -0.02 5.08
N VAL A 83 -7.14 0.83 5.92
CA VAL A 83 -8.59 0.99 6.02
C VAL A 83 -9.14 1.72 4.80
N ALA A 84 -8.45 2.77 4.33
CA ALA A 84 -8.84 3.49 3.13
C ALA A 84 -8.81 2.59 1.89
N ALA A 85 -7.78 1.76 1.75
CA ALA A 85 -7.64 0.84 0.63
C ALA A 85 -8.65 -0.31 0.69
N ASP A 86 -8.98 -0.82 1.88
CA ASP A 86 -10.05 -1.82 2.06
C ASP A 86 -11.42 -1.28 1.64
N VAL A 87 -11.72 -0.03 1.98
CA VAL A 87 -12.94 0.65 1.50
C VAL A 87 -12.87 0.83 -0.01
N GLY A 88 -11.75 1.32 -0.54
CA GLY A 88 -11.57 1.57 -1.97
C GLY A 88 -11.75 0.32 -2.82
N ILE A 89 -11.12 -0.80 -2.45
CA ILE A 89 -11.23 -2.04 -3.22
C ILE A 89 -12.65 -2.63 -3.18
N LYS A 90 -13.35 -2.52 -2.07
CA LYS A 90 -14.76 -2.96 -1.97
C LYS A 90 -15.66 -2.14 -2.88
N GLU A 91 -15.49 -0.83 -2.88
CA GLU A 91 -16.29 0.08 -3.70
C GLU A 91 -16.04 -0.10 -5.20
N VAL A 92 -14.78 -0.33 -5.62
CA VAL A 92 -14.48 -0.58 -7.03
C VAL A 92 -15.02 -1.92 -7.50
N ILE A 93 -14.96 -2.97 -6.66
CA ILE A 93 -15.55 -4.28 -6.96
C ILE A 93 -17.08 -4.16 -7.14
N ILE A 94 -17.76 -3.45 -6.24
CA ILE A 94 -19.21 -3.22 -6.33
C ILE A 94 -19.56 -2.51 -7.64
N SER A 95 -18.82 -1.46 -7.99
CA SER A 95 -19.03 -0.71 -9.23
C SER A 95 -18.79 -1.59 -10.45
N ALA A 96 -17.65 -2.27 -10.53
CA ALA A 96 -17.28 -3.11 -11.67
C ALA A 96 -18.30 -4.23 -11.92
N LYS A 97 -18.80 -4.87 -10.86
CA LYS A 97 -19.84 -5.91 -10.99
C LYS A 97 -21.17 -5.36 -11.50
N LYS A 98 -21.50 -4.11 -11.21
CA LYS A 98 -22.74 -3.49 -11.62
C LYS A 98 -22.71 -2.95 -13.04
N THR A 99 -21.57 -2.42 -13.48
CA THR A 99 -21.45 -1.62 -14.72
C THR A 99 -20.37 -2.12 -15.67
N GLY A 100 -19.73 -3.25 -15.37
CA GLY A 100 -18.62 -3.80 -16.17
C GLY A 100 -17.26 -3.17 -15.85
N ILE A 101 -17.23 -1.95 -15.32
CA ILE A 101 -16.01 -1.22 -14.94
C ILE A 101 -16.22 -0.45 -13.64
N GLY A 102 -15.16 -0.28 -12.86
CA GLY A 102 -15.16 0.55 -11.65
C GLY A 102 -13.87 1.36 -11.52
N LEU A 103 -13.97 2.60 -11.09
CA LEU A 103 -12.84 3.46 -10.77
C LEU A 103 -13.09 4.11 -9.41
N VAL A 104 -12.10 4.02 -8.52
CA VAL A 104 -12.13 4.67 -7.21
C VAL A 104 -10.85 5.46 -7.00
N ALA A 105 -11.00 6.78 -6.81
CA ALA A 105 -9.91 7.64 -6.38
C ALA A 105 -9.98 7.87 -4.86
N VAL A 106 -8.84 7.81 -4.17
CA VAL A 106 -8.76 7.99 -2.72
C VAL A 106 -7.81 9.11 -2.38
N LYS A 107 -8.28 10.09 -1.59
CA LYS A 107 -7.42 11.14 -1.01
C LYS A 107 -7.39 11.10 0.51
N ASN A 108 -6.51 11.90 1.11
CA ASN A 108 -6.34 12.03 2.55
C ASN A 108 -6.14 10.66 3.20
N SER A 109 -5.24 9.87 2.61
CA SER A 109 -4.86 8.54 3.06
C SER A 109 -3.35 8.46 3.27
N GLY A 110 -2.91 7.41 3.95
CA GLY A 110 -1.50 7.13 4.16
C GLY A 110 -1.03 5.87 3.43
N HIS A 111 0.18 5.44 3.77
CA HIS A 111 0.74 4.19 3.26
C HIS A 111 -0.17 3.00 3.59
N TYR A 112 -0.48 2.15 2.58
CA TYR A 112 -1.47 1.07 2.68
C TYR A 112 -0.89 -0.35 2.53
N GLY A 113 0.43 -0.49 2.61
CA GLY A 113 1.10 -1.79 2.50
C GLY A 113 1.30 -2.25 1.06
N LEU A 114 1.02 -3.52 0.80
CA LEU A 114 1.11 -4.13 -0.52
C LEU A 114 -0.16 -3.87 -1.33
N SER A 115 0.00 -3.40 -2.57
CA SER A 115 -1.12 -3.26 -3.50
C SER A 115 -1.68 -4.61 -3.92
N GLY A 116 -0.82 -5.61 -4.06
CA GLY A 116 -1.20 -6.98 -4.40
C GLY A 116 -2.22 -7.60 -3.45
N TYR A 117 -2.18 -7.26 -2.16
CA TYR A 117 -3.17 -7.71 -1.18
C TYR A 117 -4.61 -7.27 -1.52
N TYR A 118 -4.77 -6.07 -2.07
CA TYR A 118 -6.08 -5.57 -2.51
C TYR A 118 -6.42 -6.09 -3.90
N ALA A 119 -5.45 -6.15 -4.80
CA ALA A 119 -5.65 -6.71 -6.13
C ALA A 119 -6.17 -8.16 -6.06
N GLU A 120 -5.63 -8.97 -5.17
CA GLU A 120 -6.09 -10.35 -4.95
C GLU A 120 -7.58 -10.42 -4.59
N GLN A 121 -8.11 -9.44 -3.86
CA GLN A 121 -9.54 -9.40 -3.50
C GLN A 121 -10.44 -9.19 -4.72
N ALA A 122 -10.02 -8.37 -5.70
CA ALA A 122 -10.76 -8.18 -6.95
C ALA A 122 -10.64 -9.41 -7.87
N VAL A 123 -9.45 -9.98 -7.99
CA VAL A 123 -9.18 -11.18 -8.79
C VAL A 123 -10.00 -12.37 -8.29
N LYS A 124 -10.13 -12.56 -6.97
CA LYS A 124 -11.02 -13.56 -6.35
C LYS A 124 -12.51 -13.35 -6.68
N LYS A 125 -12.87 -12.21 -7.23
CA LYS A 125 -14.23 -11.89 -7.74
C LYS A 125 -14.30 -11.94 -9.27
N ASN A 126 -13.29 -12.54 -9.91
CA ASN A 126 -13.16 -12.70 -11.36
C ASN A 126 -13.08 -11.36 -12.10
N LEU A 127 -12.34 -10.39 -11.53
CA LEU A 127 -12.12 -9.07 -12.10
C LEU A 127 -10.63 -8.85 -12.40
N ILE A 128 -10.35 -8.18 -13.50
CA ILE A 128 -9.05 -7.58 -13.76
C ILE A 128 -8.96 -6.27 -12.94
N VAL A 129 -7.80 -5.98 -12.37
CA VAL A 129 -7.63 -4.82 -11.50
C VAL A 129 -6.28 -4.15 -11.70
N PHE A 130 -6.30 -2.82 -11.65
CA PHE A 130 -5.11 -1.99 -11.51
C PHE A 130 -5.18 -1.21 -10.19
N CYS A 131 -4.05 -1.12 -9.49
CA CYS A 131 -3.89 -0.24 -8.35
C CYS A 131 -2.68 0.67 -8.58
N PHE A 132 -2.87 1.96 -8.38
CA PHE A 132 -1.84 2.98 -8.53
C PHE A 132 -1.74 3.81 -7.25
N THR A 133 -0.55 4.29 -6.95
CA THR A 133 -0.37 5.28 -5.89
C THR A 133 0.86 6.14 -6.15
N ASN A 134 0.82 7.37 -5.66
CA ASN A 134 1.99 8.22 -5.56
C ASN A 134 2.80 7.89 -4.29
N ALA A 135 4.06 8.27 -4.28
CA ALA A 135 4.95 8.16 -3.14
C ALA A 135 5.78 9.44 -2.97
N PRO A 136 6.29 9.72 -1.76
CA PRO A 136 7.19 10.86 -1.56
C PRO A 136 8.42 10.81 -2.46
N PRO A 137 9.00 11.97 -2.83
CA PRO A 137 10.19 12.05 -3.67
C PRO A 137 11.32 11.14 -3.19
N ALA A 138 11.82 10.30 -4.10
CA ALA A 138 12.85 9.30 -3.83
C ALA A 138 13.76 9.04 -5.03
N ILE A 139 13.33 9.42 -6.25
CA ILE A 139 14.02 9.16 -7.51
C ILE A 139 14.35 10.49 -8.16
N ALA A 140 15.60 10.66 -8.55
CA ALA A 140 16.03 11.79 -9.37
C ALA A 140 15.61 11.53 -10.83
N PRO A 141 15.11 12.54 -11.56
CA PRO A 141 14.99 12.46 -13.00
C PRO A 141 16.35 12.17 -13.67
N HIS A 142 16.33 11.66 -14.89
CA HIS A 142 17.57 11.45 -15.65
C HIS A 142 18.37 12.77 -15.75
N GLY A 143 19.66 12.70 -15.46
CA GLY A 143 20.56 13.86 -15.43
C GLY A 143 20.43 14.79 -14.21
N ALA A 144 19.50 14.52 -13.29
CA ALA A 144 19.31 15.32 -12.09
C ALA A 144 20.02 14.73 -10.87
N LYS A 145 20.35 15.59 -9.89
CA LYS A 145 20.99 15.21 -8.62
C LYS A 145 20.01 15.12 -7.45
N LYS A 146 18.84 15.77 -7.57
CA LYS A 146 17.83 15.82 -6.50
C LYS A 146 16.65 14.94 -6.84
N SER A 147 16.12 14.26 -5.83
CA SER A 147 14.90 13.46 -5.98
C SER A 147 13.68 14.34 -6.25
N LEU A 148 12.88 13.97 -7.25
CA LEU A 148 11.62 14.62 -7.61
C LEU A 148 10.47 13.59 -7.64
N PHE A 149 10.69 12.45 -8.27
CA PHE A 149 9.65 11.42 -8.40
C PHE A 149 9.60 10.49 -7.20
N GLY A 150 8.39 10.00 -6.87
CA GLY A 150 8.21 8.88 -5.98
C GLY A 150 8.48 7.54 -6.67
N THR A 151 8.52 6.46 -5.90
CA THR A 151 8.62 5.09 -6.44
C THR A 151 7.33 4.62 -7.10
N ASN A 152 6.24 5.32 -6.91
CA ASN A 152 4.93 5.25 -7.55
C ASN A 152 4.56 3.84 -8.04
N PRO A 153 4.31 2.88 -7.12
CA PRO A 153 4.07 1.50 -7.50
C PRO A 153 2.84 1.35 -8.38
N ILE A 154 2.93 0.36 -9.27
CA ILE A 154 1.83 -0.12 -10.11
C ILE A 154 1.55 -1.56 -9.71
N CYS A 155 0.29 -1.88 -9.48
CA CYS A 155 -0.13 -3.25 -9.33
C CYS A 155 -1.16 -3.60 -10.40
N PHE A 156 -0.99 -4.77 -11.01
CA PHE A 156 -1.92 -5.38 -11.94
C PHE A 156 -2.29 -6.77 -11.42
N GLY A 157 -3.58 -7.09 -11.45
CA GLY A 157 -4.08 -8.41 -11.11
C GLY A 157 -5.07 -8.91 -12.14
N ALA A 158 -4.99 -10.20 -12.48
CA ALA A 158 -5.91 -10.86 -13.39
C ALA A 158 -6.19 -12.30 -12.94
N PRO A 159 -7.42 -12.80 -13.09
CA PRO A 159 -7.71 -14.21 -12.96
C PRO A 159 -6.99 -15.01 -14.03
N THR A 160 -6.65 -16.26 -13.72
CA THR A 160 -6.05 -17.21 -14.64
C THR A 160 -6.89 -18.49 -14.68
N SER A 161 -6.60 -19.39 -15.60
CA SER A 161 -7.18 -20.73 -15.63
C SER A 161 -6.73 -21.62 -14.46
N SER A 162 -5.65 -21.23 -13.75
CA SER A 162 -5.16 -21.94 -12.57
C SER A 162 -5.76 -21.40 -11.27
N LYS A 163 -5.48 -22.12 -10.15
CA LYS A 163 -5.87 -21.65 -8.81
C LYS A 163 -5.03 -20.44 -8.35
N ILE A 164 -3.90 -20.19 -9.00
CA ILE A 164 -2.99 -19.09 -8.65
C ILE A 164 -3.26 -17.92 -9.61
N PRO A 165 -3.72 -16.77 -9.12
CA PRO A 165 -3.94 -15.60 -9.96
C PRO A 165 -2.62 -14.98 -10.42
N PHE A 166 -2.66 -14.25 -11.53
CA PHE A 166 -1.55 -13.39 -11.88
C PHE A 166 -1.64 -12.07 -11.10
N ILE A 167 -0.60 -11.76 -10.32
CA ILE A 167 -0.49 -10.49 -9.61
C ILE A 167 0.93 -9.95 -9.79
N LEU A 168 1.04 -8.79 -10.41
CA LEU A 168 2.24 -7.98 -10.49
C LEU A 168 2.09 -6.80 -9.51
N ASP A 169 2.96 -6.69 -8.52
CA ASP A 169 3.02 -5.53 -7.60
C ASP A 169 4.46 -5.03 -7.54
N THR A 170 4.75 -3.93 -8.21
CA THR A 170 6.11 -3.44 -8.38
C THR A 170 6.19 -1.92 -8.29
N SER A 171 7.35 -1.44 -7.80
CA SER A 171 7.69 -0.02 -7.94
C SER A 171 8.20 0.25 -9.36
N VAL A 172 7.96 1.45 -9.89
CA VAL A 172 8.52 1.87 -11.19
C VAL A 172 9.99 2.33 -11.10
N SER A 173 10.64 2.06 -9.98
CA SER A 173 12.06 2.33 -9.76
C SER A 173 12.89 1.06 -9.81
N VAL A 174 14.16 1.16 -10.21
CA VAL A 174 15.11 0.04 -10.25
C VAL A 174 15.22 -0.65 -8.89
N ILE A 175 15.23 0.13 -7.80
CA ILE A 175 15.24 -0.38 -6.44
C ILE A 175 14.27 0.42 -5.55
N ASN A 176 13.59 -0.24 -4.64
CA ASN A 176 12.77 0.47 -3.66
C ASN A 176 13.57 0.85 -2.40
N ARG A 177 13.17 1.93 -1.74
CA ARG A 177 13.83 2.44 -0.51
C ARG A 177 13.85 1.40 0.63
N GLY A 178 12.93 0.45 0.63
CA GLY A 178 12.89 -0.63 1.62
C GLY A 178 14.10 -1.55 1.50
N LYS A 179 14.45 -1.95 0.28
CA LYS A 179 15.64 -2.80 0.02
C LYS A 179 16.93 -2.07 0.41
N ILE A 180 17.07 -0.79 0.06
CA ILE A 180 18.23 0.02 0.47
C ILE A 180 18.35 0.08 2.00
N ARG A 181 17.25 0.31 2.73
CA ARG A 181 17.26 0.33 4.20
C ARG A 181 17.61 -1.02 4.83
N VAL A 182 17.14 -2.10 4.23
CA VAL A 182 17.49 -3.46 4.69
C VAL A 182 18.98 -3.71 4.49
N ALA A 183 19.53 -3.38 3.31
CA ALA A 183 20.96 -3.50 3.04
C ALA A 183 21.80 -2.69 4.03
N ALA A 184 21.44 -1.41 4.24
CA ALA A 184 22.13 -0.54 5.21
C ALA A 184 22.12 -1.09 6.64
N ARG A 185 21.00 -1.66 7.10
CA ARG A 185 20.90 -2.25 8.45
C ARG A 185 21.72 -3.54 8.61
N SER A 186 21.87 -4.30 7.55
CA SER A 186 22.63 -5.57 7.53
C SER A 186 24.09 -5.39 7.08
N GLY A 187 24.57 -4.15 6.91
CA GLY A 187 25.93 -3.86 6.44
C GLY A 187 26.22 -4.35 5.01
N LYS A 188 25.19 -4.65 4.23
CA LYS A 188 25.34 -5.14 2.86
C LYS A 188 25.38 -3.99 1.88
N LYS A 189 26.23 -4.11 0.85
CA LYS A 189 26.23 -3.18 -0.29
C LYS A 189 24.96 -3.35 -1.13
N ILE A 190 24.51 -2.27 -1.74
CA ILE A 190 23.50 -2.31 -2.80
C ILE A 190 24.20 -2.53 -4.16
N PRO A 191 23.51 -3.05 -5.19
CA PRO A 191 24.08 -3.14 -6.53
C PRO A 191 24.51 -1.76 -7.04
N GLU A 192 25.58 -1.71 -7.79
CA GLU A 192 26.06 -0.47 -8.39
C GLU A 192 25.04 0.09 -9.40
N GLY A 193 24.93 1.41 -9.45
CA GLY A 193 24.05 2.11 -10.40
C GLY A 193 22.56 2.18 -9.98
N VAL A 194 22.17 1.59 -8.84
CA VAL A 194 20.75 1.64 -8.38
C VAL A 194 20.43 2.85 -7.51
N ALA A 195 21.42 3.61 -7.11
CA ALA A 195 21.30 4.86 -6.35
C ALA A 195 22.28 5.92 -6.86
N LEU A 196 22.11 7.15 -6.39
CA LEU A 196 23.03 8.25 -6.67
C LEU A 196 23.68 8.72 -5.38
N ASP A 197 24.95 9.08 -5.48
CA ASP A 197 25.68 9.77 -4.41
C ASP A 197 25.27 11.25 -4.33
N LYS A 198 25.86 12.00 -3.38
CA LYS A 198 25.58 13.43 -3.19
C LYS A 198 25.96 14.29 -4.41
N LEU A 199 26.82 13.80 -5.27
CA LEU A 199 27.26 14.48 -6.50
C LEU A 199 26.41 14.11 -7.72
N GLY A 200 25.46 13.18 -7.55
CA GLY A 200 24.60 12.68 -8.62
C GLY A 200 25.24 11.57 -9.46
N ARG A 201 26.32 10.96 -8.99
CA ARG A 201 26.99 9.86 -9.67
C ARG A 201 26.35 8.52 -9.24
N PRO A 202 26.22 7.56 -10.16
CA PRO A 202 25.77 6.20 -9.81
C PRO A 202 26.63 5.58 -8.69
N THR A 203 25.97 4.88 -7.76
CA THR A 203 26.62 4.23 -6.62
C THR A 203 25.86 2.98 -6.22
#